data_b5054c2f1b433c4cf112b08c7c65788d
#
_entry.id   b5054c2f1b433c4cf112b08c7c65788d
#
_cell.length_a   1.000
_cell.length_b   1.000
_cell.length_c   1.000
_cell.angle_alpha   90.00
_cell.angle_beta   90.00
_cell.angle_gamma   90.00
#
_symmetry.space_group_name_H-M   'P 1'
#
loop_
_entity.id
_entity.type
_entity.pdbx_description
1 polymer ?
#
loop_
_entity_poly.entity_id
_entity_poly.type
_entity_poly.pdbx_seq_one_letter_code
_entity_poly.pdbx_strand_id
1 'polypeptide(L)'
;VPSLDAVIKVGDTIADILEGVNAKVYSVGVILGSNEMALTETETKSMPASELEARIADVKERMLAAGASYVIRTIEELPALIETINAGN
;
A
#
# COMPACT_ATOMS: atom_id res chain seq x y z
N VAL A 1 14.22 -17.03 -11.65
CA VAL A 1 14.42 -16.31 -11.40
C VAL A 1 13.95 -15.54 -11.14
N PRO A 2 13.54 -15.78 -11.31
CA PRO A 2 12.73 -14.94 -11.12
C PRO A 2 12.68 -14.22 -9.88
N SER A 3 13.01 -14.77 -8.84
CA SER A 3 13.07 -14.07 -7.60
C SER A 3 13.93 -12.82 -7.70
N LEU A 4 14.88 -12.84 -8.60
CA LEU A 4 15.74 -11.68 -8.83
C LEU A 4 14.97 -10.53 -9.44
N ASP A 5 13.87 -10.84 -10.10
CA ASP A 5 13.11 -9.84 -10.81
C ASP A 5 12.00 -9.24 -9.97
N ALA A 6 11.80 -9.75 -8.77
CA ALA A 6 10.75 -9.27 -7.90
C ALA A 6 11.21 -8.01 -7.16
N VAL A 7 11.27 -6.91 -7.88
CA VAL A 7 11.58 -5.62 -7.27
C VAL A 7 10.28 -5.00 -6.80
N ILE A 8 10.28 -4.55 -5.56
CA ILE A 8 9.09 -4.00 -4.92
C ILE A 8 9.37 -2.58 -4.47
N LYS A 9 8.52 -1.66 -4.88
CA LYS A 9 8.56 -0.30 -4.38
C LYS A 9 7.41 -0.11 -3.42
N VAL A 10 7.72 0.23 -2.19
CA VAL A 10 6.73 0.48 -1.15
C VAL A 10 6.57 1.97 -1.00
N GLY A 11 5.34 2.44 -1.03
CA GLY A 11 5.08 3.85 -0.91
C GLY A 11 3.81 4.17 -0.17
N ASP A 12 3.76 5.35 0.39
CA ASP A 12 2.61 5.83 1.14
C ASP A 12 1.89 6.98 0.44
N THR A 13 2.26 7.27 -0.80
CA THR A 13 1.59 8.29 -1.60
C THR A 13 1.30 7.76 -2.99
N ILE A 14 0.37 8.42 -3.66
CA ILE A 14 0.03 8.09 -5.05
C ILE A 14 1.25 8.30 -5.95
N ALA A 15 2.04 9.34 -5.69
CA ALA A 15 3.25 9.61 -6.47
C ALA A 15 4.23 8.44 -6.39
N ASP A 16 4.41 7.85 -5.21
CA ASP A 16 5.29 6.70 -5.03
C ASP A 16 4.81 5.50 -5.85
N ILE A 17 3.49 5.29 -5.88
CA ILE A 17 2.91 4.19 -6.64
C ILE A 17 3.15 4.39 -8.12
N LEU A 18 2.94 5.60 -8.62
CA LEU A 18 3.17 5.91 -10.02
C LEU A 18 4.63 5.74 -10.42
N GLU A 19 5.56 6.09 -9.53
CA GLU A 19 6.97 5.86 -9.79
C GLU A 19 7.28 4.38 -9.96
N GLY A 20 6.69 3.53 -9.12
CA GLY A 20 6.87 2.08 -9.23
C GLY A 20 6.26 1.55 -10.52
N VAL A 21 5.08 2.03 -10.90
CA VAL A 21 4.44 1.64 -12.15
C VAL A 21 5.30 2.01 -13.34
N ASN A 22 5.83 3.23 -13.34
CA ASN A 22 6.70 3.68 -14.43
C ASN A 22 8.00 2.90 -14.50
N ALA A 23 8.50 2.43 -13.38
CA ALA A 23 9.70 1.62 -13.32
C ALA A 23 9.42 0.13 -13.66
N LYS A 24 8.16 -0.23 -13.83
CA LYS A 24 7.72 -1.60 -14.13
C LYS A 24 8.09 -2.59 -13.02
N VAL A 25 7.95 -2.14 -11.78
CA VAL A 25 8.16 -3.00 -10.61
C VAL A 25 6.84 -3.11 -9.86
N TYR A 26 6.77 -4.03 -8.90
CA TYR A 26 5.60 -4.12 -8.04
C TYR A 26 5.49 -2.88 -7.18
N SER A 27 4.33 -2.25 -7.21
CA SER A 27 4.06 -1.11 -6.36
C SER A 27 3.15 -1.55 -5.21
N VAL A 28 3.60 -1.33 -3.99
CA VAL A 28 2.84 -1.68 -2.80
C VAL A 28 2.46 -0.40 -2.07
N GLY A 29 1.16 -0.18 -1.92
CA GLY A 29 0.66 0.97 -1.19
C GLY A 29 0.44 0.63 0.29
N VAL A 30 0.85 1.54 1.16
CA VAL A 30 0.63 1.40 2.60
C VAL A 30 -0.36 2.48 3.01
N ILE A 31 -1.47 2.08 3.60
CA ILE A 31 -2.57 3.00 3.91
C ILE A 31 -2.43 3.73 5.24
N LEU A 32 -2.33 2.99 6.33
CA LEU A 32 -2.27 3.59 7.65
C LEU A 32 -0.89 4.21 7.87
N GLY A 33 -0.90 5.43 8.36
CA GLY A 33 0.31 6.21 8.50
C GLY A 33 0.74 6.90 7.23
N SER A 34 -0.04 6.75 6.15
CA SER A 34 0.31 7.37 4.88
C SER A 34 -0.21 8.81 4.79
N ASN A 35 0.43 9.59 3.93
CA ASN A 35 -0.02 10.95 3.67
C ASN A 35 -1.37 10.97 2.95
N GLU A 36 -1.71 9.90 2.24
CA GLU A 36 -3.00 9.82 1.54
C GLU A 36 -4.18 9.70 2.49
N MET A 37 -3.97 9.20 3.69
CA MET A 37 -5.02 9.15 4.71
C MET A 37 -5.31 10.54 5.28
N ALA A 38 -4.32 11.42 5.28
CA ALA A 38 -4.41 12.77 5.80
C ALA A 38 -4.86 12.82 7.28
N LEU A 39 -4.47 11.81 8.04
CA LEU A 39 -4.83 11.71 9.46
C LEU A 39 -3.60 11.53 10.32
N THR A 40 -3.59 12.16 11.48
CA THR A 40 -2.55 11.90 12.47
C THR A 40 -2.85 10.58 13.16
N GLU A 41 -1.86 10.04 13.87
CA GLU A 41 -2.05 8.83 14.65
C GLU A 41 -3.16 8.99 15.69
N THR A 42 -3.20 10.15 16.34
CA THR A 42 -4.23 10.45 17.33
C THR A 42 -5.62 10.47 16.69
N GLU A 43 -5.74 11.10 15.54
CA GLU A 43 -7.01 11.15 14.81
C GLU A 43 -7.47 9.74 14.41
N THR A 44 -6.54 8.93 13.94
CA THR A 44 -6.85 7.55 13.55
C THR A 44 -7.38 6.74 14.73
N LYS A 45 -6.76 6.88 15.90
CA LYS A 45 -7.19 6.16 17.09
C LYS A 45 -8.52 6.63 17.63
N SER A 46 -8.85 7.90 17.42
CA SER A 46 -10.08 8.49 17.92
C SER A 46 -11.27 8.29 17.00
N MET A 47 -11.03 7.87 15.78
CA MET A 47 -12.07 7.73 14.78
C MET A 47 -12.91 6.46 15.00
N PRO A 48 -14.23 6.53 14.81
CA PRO A 48 -15.07 5.33 14.85
C PRO A 48 -14.59 4.31 13.82
N ALA A 49 -14.67 3.03 14.16
CA ALA A 49 -14.19 1.96 13.30
C ALA A 49 -14.82 1.99 11.90
N SER A 50 -16.13 2.26 11.83
CA SER A 50 -16.83 2.30 10.54
C SER A 50 -16.33 3.43 9.65
N GLU A 51 -16.04 4.59 10.24
CA GLU A 51 -15.52 5.73 9.48
C GLU A 51 -14.08 5.46 9.04
N LEU A 52 -13.28 4.88 9.91
CA LEU A 52 -11.91 4.53 9.57
C LEU A 52 -11.86 3.53 8.43
N GLU A 53 -12.70 2.50 8.47
CA GLU A 53 -12.77 1.52 7.40
C GLU A 53 -13.18 2.15 6.06
N ALA A 54 -14.10 3.11 6.09
CA ALA A 54 -14.51 3.80 4.88
C ALA A 54 -13.36 4.60 4.28
N ARG A 55 -12.56 5.25 5.11
CA ARG A 55 -11.39 6.00 4.65
C ARG A 55 -10.31 5.06 4.12
N ILE A 56 -10.09 3.93 4.77
CA ILE A 56 -9.15 2.92 4.31
C ILE A 56 -9.57 2.42 2.93
N ALA A 57 -10.85 2.11 2.76
CA ALA A 57 -11.37 1.65 1.48
C ALA A 57 -11.17 2.69 0.37
N ASP A 58 -11.41 3.95 0.67
CA ASP A 58 -11.23 5.02 -0.30
C ASP A 58 -9.77 5.16 -0.74
N VAL A 59 -8.86 5.17 0.21
CA VAL A 59 -7.42 5.27 -0.09
C VAL A 59 -6.97 4.05 -0.87
N LYS A 60 -7.44 2.86 -0.48
CA LYS A 60 -7.11 1.64 -1.20
C LYS A 60 -7.53 1.72 -2.65
N GLU A 61 -8.77 2.17 -2.91
CA GLU A 61 -9.25 2.33 -4.28
C GLU A 61 -8.39 3.29 -5.08
N ARG A 62 -8.01 4.41 -4.47
CA ARG A 62 -7.18 5.40 -5.16
C ARG A 62 -5.80 4.83 -5.49
N MET A 63 -5.21 4.07 -4.56
CA MET A 63 -3.93 3.44 -4.79
C MET A 63 -3.99 2.38 -5.89
N LEU A 64 -5.04 1.57 -5.88
CA LEU A 64 -5.22 0.57 -6.94
C LEU A 64 -5.46 1.23 -8.29
N ALA A 65 -6.22 2.31 -8.33
CA ALA A 65 -6.48 3.05 -9.56
C ALA A 65 -5.19 3.68 -10.12
N ALA A 66 -4.24 4.01 -9.25
CA ALA A 66 -2.95 4.54 -9.67
C ALA A 66 -2.03 3.44 -10.22
N GLY A 67 -2.39 2.17 -10.02
CA GLY A 67 -1.62 1.05 -10.54
C GLY A 67 -0.91 0.21 -9.50
N ALA A 68 -1.25 0.38 -8.21
CA ALA A 68 -0.64 -0.44 -7.17
C ALA A 68 -0.93 -1.90 -7.43
N SER A 69 0.11 -2.73 -7.34
CA SER A 69 -0.03 -4.18 -7.48
C SER A 69 -0.68 -4.78 -6.25
N TYR A 70 -0.36 -4.22 -5.09
CA TYR A 70 -0.89 -4.65 -3.79
C TYR A 70 -1.07 -3.43 -2.91
N VAL A 71 -2.01 -3.52 -1.97
CA VAL A 71 -2.23 -2.47 -0.97
C VAL A 71 -2.34 -3.16 0.38
N ILE A 72 -1.57 -2.68 1.35
CA ILE A 72 -1.58 -3.21 2.71
C ILE A 72 -1.98 -2.10 3.68
N ARG A 73 -2.51 -2.48 4.82
CA ARG A 73 -2.94 -1.49 5.81
C ARG A 73 -1.76 -0.87 6.55
N THR A 74 -0.80 -1.70 6.94
CA THR A 74 0.38 -1.23 7.68
C THR A 74 1.63 -1.87 7.12
N ILE A 75 2.78 -1.24 7.37
CA ILE A 75 4.06 -1.76 6.91
C ILE A 75 4.38 -3.13 7.55
N GLU A 76 3.75 -3.43 8.68
CA GLU A 76 3.95 -4.71 9.35
C GLU A 76 3.47 -5.90 8.53
N GLU A 77 2.58 -5.67 7.58
CA GLU A 77 2.08 -6.71 6.70
C GLU A 77 3.03 -7.02 5.54
N LEU A 78 4.05 -6.19 5.36
CA LEU A 78 4.95 -6.34 4.21
C LEU A 78 5.68 -7.68 4.15
N PRO A 79 6.24 -8.20 5.25
CA PRO A 79 6.93 -9.50 5.17
C PRO A 79 6.05 -10.63 4.67
N ALA A 80 4.80 -10.69 5.14
CA ALA A 80 3.86 -11.72 4.69
C ALA A 80 3.51 -11.53 3.22
N LEU A 81 3.36 -10.28 2.78
CA LEU A 81 3.08 -9.98 1.38
C LEU A 81 4.24 -10.41 0.49
N ILE A 82 5.48 -10.14 0.90
CA ILE A 82 6.65 -10.53 0.15
C ILE A 82 6.70 -12.05 -0.01
N GLU A 83 6.38 -12.79 1.06
CA GLU A 83 6.32 -14.24 0.98
C GLU A 83 5.26 -14.69 -0.02
N THR A 84 4.11 -14.03 -0.04
CA THR A 84 3.04 -14.34 -0.98
C THR A 84 3.50 -14.11 -2.42
N ILE A 85 4.16 -12.99 -2.68
CA ILE A 85 4.66 -12.67 -4.01
C ILE A 85 5.68 -13.71 -4.46
N ASN A 86 6.61 -14.07 -3.58
CA ASN A 86 7.65 -15.05 -3.90
C ASN A 86 7.06 -16.44 -4.10
N ALA A 87 6.05 -16.81 -3.33
CA ALA A 87 5.40 -18.11 -3.47
C ALA A 87 4.61 -18.22 -4.77
N GLY A 88 4.11 -17.09 -5.28
CA GLY A 88 3.37 -17.06 -6.52
C GLY A 88 4.25 -17.15 -7.76
N ASN A 89 5.54 -17.06 -7.57
CA ASN A 89 6.50 -17.17 -8.67
C ASN A 89 7.22 -18.49 -8.61
#